data_ef188cd847d06a0ed08e56782b939593
#
_entry.id   ef188cd847d06a0ed08e56782b939593
#
_cell.length_a   1.000
_cell.length_b   1.000
_cell.length_c   1.000
_cell.angle_alpha   90.00
_cell.angle_beta   90.00
_cell.angle_gamma   90.00
#
_symmetry.space_group_name_H-M   'P 1'
#
loop_
_entity.id
_entity.type
_entity.pdbx_description
1 polymer ?
#
loop_
_entity_poly.entity_id
_entity_poly.type
_entity_poly.pdbx_seq_one_letter_code
_entity_poly.pdbx_strand_id
1 'polypeptide(L)'
;MSAPDAVTELLRQVHWGETSQDLLQQFDGAATQLPRSLDFGDSYVDVVLDGETVGGVPVVTFFQMDRETHGLKRVQLERPRHGVNPPAFRAISSALHTAYGRPDKICLTPVTPIGGYQAAAQELWFRGTDVISAIYRDTTLQAFEGCLFGVASGYCGLTGQLLVRISPADGIAEPDPCSLTSRRG
;
A
#
# COMPACT_ATOMS: atom_id res chain seq x y z
N MET A 1 12.35 16.11 -19.42
CA MET A 1 12.58 15.41 -18.14
C MET A 1 11.21 15.02 -17.62
N SER A 2 10.93 13.73 -17.46
CA SER A 2 9.68 13.29 -16.78
C SER A 2 9.71 13.80 -15.35
N ALA A 3 8.54 14.27 -14.85
CA ALA A 3 8.38 14.58 -13.45
C ALA A 3 8.72 13.33 -12.61
N PRO A 4 9.35 13.48 -11.46
CA PRO A 4 9.59 12.36 -10.56
C PRO A 4 8.24 11.72 -10.22
N ASP A 5 8.23 10.40 -10.16
CA ASP A 5 7.08 9.63 -9.70
C ASP A 5 6.78 9.98 -8.23
N ALA A 6 5.50 9.98 -7.85
CA ALA A 6 5.05 10.29 -6.49
C ALA A 6 5.80 9.48 -5.41
N VAL A 7 6.10 8.21 -5.67
CA VAL A 7 6.87 7.34 -4.77
C VAL A 7 8.29 7.89 -4.55
N THR A 8 8.96 8.29 -5.62
CA THR A 8 10.32 8.86 -5.54
C THR A 8 10.32 10.19 -4.81
N GLU A 9 9.30 11.02 -5.03
CA GLU A 9 9.18 12.31 -4.34
C GLU A 9 8.92 12.12 -2.85
N LEU A 10 8.01 11.23 -2.48
CA LEU A 10 7.74 10.90 -1.09
C LEU A 10 8.98 10.38 -0.37
N LEU A 11 9.72 9.44 -0.98
CA LEU A 11 10.95 8.89 -0.40
C LEU A 11 12.04 9.95 -0.14
N ARG A 12 12.06 11.04 -0.90
CA ARG A 12 13.01 12.14 -0.67
C ARG A 12 12.58 13.07 0.45
N GLN A 13 11.30 13.13 0.72
CA GLN A 13 10.73 14.06 1.69
C GLN A 13 10.57 13.41 3.07
N VAL A 14 10.01 12.20 3.16
CA VAL A 14 9.69 11.56 4.44
C VAL A 14 10.94 11.00 5.15
N HIS A 15 10.92 11.07 6.49
CA HIS A 15 11.92 10.42 7.34
C HIS A 15 11.20 9.50 8.33
N TRP A 16 11.73 8.31 8.49
CA TRP A 16 11.13 7.34 9.41
C TRP A 16 11.19 7.83 10.85
N GLY A 17 10.08 7.70 11.59
CA GLY A 17 9.94 8.19 12.94
C GLY A 17 9.43 9.63 13.07
N GLU A 18 9.21 10.35 11.97
CA GLU A 18 8.55 11.67 12.00
C GLU A 18 7.16 11.59 12.62
N THR A 19 6.75 12.65 13.32
CA THR A 19 5.40 12.76 13.89
C THR A 19 4.38 13.25 12.86
N SER A 20 3.09 13.08 13.15
CA SER A 20 2.02 13.64 12.32
C SER A 20 2.13 15.15 12.13
N GLN A 21 2.63 15.85 13.16
CA GLN A 21 2.83 17.30 13.08
C GLN A 21 3.98 17.67 12.14
N ASP A 22 5.06 16.92 12.14
CA ASP A 22 6.18 17.12 11.21
C ASP A 22 5.71 16.93 9.77
N LEU A 23 4.94 15.86 9.51
CA LEU A 23 4.37 15.59 8.18
C LEU A 23 3.42 16.70 7.70
N LEU A 24 2.55 17.22 8.58
CA LEU A 24 1.67 18.35 8.24
C LEU A 24 2.45 19.61 7.92
N GLN A 25 3.55 19.88 8.61
CA GLN A 25 4.42 21.03 8.32
C GLN A 25 5.19 20.83 7.01
N GLN A 26 5.69 19.64 6.75
CA GLN A 26 6.49 19.31 5.58
C GLN A 26 5.66 19.37 4.29
N PHE A 27 4.42 18.87 4.34
CA PHE A 27 3.47 18.89 3.23
C PHE A 27 2.45 20.03 3.35
N ASP A 28 2.89 21.21 3.82
CA ASP A 28 2.06 22.37 4.11
C ASP A 28 1.04 22.67 3.00
N GLY A 29 -0.24 22.67 3.37
CA GLY A 29 -1.38 22.90 2.47
C GLY A 29 -1.77 21.72 1.56
N ALA A 30 -0.94 20.68 1.44
CA ALA A 30 -1.24 19.48 0.65
C ALA A 30 -1.71 18.32 1.52
N ALA A 31 -1.08 18.10 2.69
CA ALA A 31 -1.51 17.09 3.63
C ALA A 31 -2.72 17.54 4.45
N THR A 32 -3.58 16.60 4.76
CA THR A 32 -4.82 16.83 5.54
C THR A 32 -4.79 15.96 6.80
N GLN A 33 -5.04 16.59 7.95
CA GLN A 33 -5.27 15.85 9.19
C GLN A 33 -6.72 15.34 9.21
N LEU A 34 -6.86 14.05 9.49
CA LEU A 34 -8.17 13.42 9.60
C LEU A 34 -8.84 13.76 10.93
N PRO A 35 -10.16 13.99 10.96
CA PRO A 35 -10.90 14.27 12.21
C PRO A 35 -10.94 13.06 13.14
N ARG A 36 -10.72 11.86 12.63
CA ARG A 36 -10.57 10.61 13.36
C ARG A 36 -9.51 9.77 12.69
N SER A 37 -8.64 9.17 13.48
CA SER A 37 -7.63 8.23 12.98
C SER A 37 -8.28 6.99 12.40
N LEU A 38 -7.73 6.51 11.28
CA LEU A 38 -8.09 5.22 10.70
C LEU A 38 -7.24 4.13 11.35
N ASP A 39 -7.86 2.98 11.61
CA ASP A 39 -7.19 1.81 12.17
C ASP A 39 -6.65 0.91 11.05
N PHE A 40 -5.34 0.65 11.07
CA PHE A 40 -4.65 -0.27 10.16
C PHE A 40 -4.08 -1.49 10.90
N GLY A 41 -4.61 -1.82 12.08
CA GLY A 41 -4.20 -2.95 12.90
C GLY A 41 -2.93 -2.65 13.70
N ASP A 42 -1.78 -2.83 13.12
CA ASP A 42 -0.46 -2.57 13.72
C ASP A 42 -0.05 -1.09 13.73
N SER A 43 -0.85 -0.23 13.13
CA SER A 43 -0.61 1.19 12.93
C SER A 43 -1.92 1.98 12.90
N TYR A 44 -1.83 3.30 12.90
CA TYR A 44 -2.96 4.19 12.67
C TYR A 44 -2.59 5.27 11.66
N VAL A 45 -3.58 5.89 11.06
CA VAL A 45 -3.42 7.01 10.13
C VAL A 45 -4.27 8.18 10.59
N ASP A 46 -3.65 9.32 10.79
CA ASP A 46 -4.30 10.60 11.08
C ASP A 46 -3.93 11.71 10.11
N VAL A 47 -2.98 11.45 9.22
CA VAL A 47 -2.57 12.35 8.13
C VAL A 47 -2.63 11.62 6.79
N VAL A 48 -3.20 12.30 5.81
CA VAL A 48 -3.30 11.82 4.41
C VAL A 48 -2.86 12.90 3.44
N LEU A 49 -2.43 12.46 2.25
CA LEU A 49 -2.10 13.34 1.14
C LEU A 49 -2.89 12.89 -0.09
N ASP A 50 -3.68 13.80 -0.66
CA ASP A 50 -4.49 13.57 -1.85
C ASP A 50 -3.85 14.20 -3.10
N GLY A 51 -4.31 13.75 -4.26
CA GLY A 51 -3.95 14.37 -5.55
C GLY A 51 -2.71 13.77 -6.21
N GLU A 52 -2.09 12.77 -5.60
CA GLU A 52 -0.94 12.07 -6.16
C GLU A 52 -1.34 11.05 -7.22
N THR A 53 -0.38 10.72 -8.10
CA THR A 53 -0.54 9.65 -9.10
C THR A 53 0.71 8.79 -9.18
N VAL A 54 0.51 7.50 -9.40
CA VAL A 54 1.59 6.55 -9.73
C VAL A 54 1.26 5.92 -11.07
N GLY A 55 2.12 6.13 -12.07
CA GLY A 55 1.85 5.67 -13.44
C GLY A 55 0.54 6.22 -14.05
N GLY A 56 0.13 7.43 -13.66
CA GLY A 56 -1.13 8.05 -14.07
C GLY A 56 -2.37 7.49 -13.35
N VAL A 57 -2.20 6.57 -12.40
CA VAL A 57 -3.28 6.06 -11.55
C VAL A 57 -3.40 6.94 -10.31
N PRO A 58 -4.56 7.58 -10.07
CA PRO A 58 -4.77 8.36 -8.86
C PRO A 58 -4.67 7.51 -7.61
N VAL A 59 -4.00 8.03 -6.59
CA VAL A 59 -3.81 7.39 -5.28
C VAL A 59 -4.04 8.38 -4.15
N VAL A 60 -4.39 7.86 -2.98
CA VAL A 60 -4.36 8.56 -1.71
C VAL A 60 -3.18 8.02 -0.92
N THR A 61 -2.37 8.90 -0.37
CA THR A 61 -1.24 8.54 0.48
C THR A 61 -1.67 8.54 1.95
N PHE A 62 -1.49 7.42 2.61
CA PHE A 62 -1.73 7.22 4.03
C PHE A 62 -0.40 7.13 4.77
N PHE A 63 -0.16 8.06 5.70
CA PHE A 63 1.01 8.01 6.58
C PHE A 63 0.67 7.15 7.79
N GLN A 64 1.20 5.93 7.82
CA GLN A 64 0.92 4.95 8.88
C GLN A 64 1.88 5.15 10.05
N MET A 65 1.32 5.59 11.17
CA MET A 65 2.04 5.88 12.40
C MET A 65 2.09 4.65 13.29
N ASP A 66 3.22 4.42 13.93
CA ASP A 66 3.38 3.38 14.93
C ASP A 66 2.55 3.68 16.19
N ARG A 67 1.93 2.67 16.79
CA ARG A 67 1.03 2.87 17.92
C ARG A 67 1.73 3.19 19.23
N GLU A 68 2.99 2.79 19.36
CA GLU A 68 3.77 2.98 20.59
C GLU A 68 4.61 4.24 20.51
N THR A 69 5.34 4.43 19.43
CA THR A 69 6.26 5.55 19.26
C THR A 69 5.61 6.80 18.68
N HIS A 70 4.42 6.67 18.06
CA HIS A 70 3.73 7.74 17.32
C HIS A 70 4.55 8.33 16.17
N GLY A 71 5.57 7.60 15.73
CA GLY A 71 6.41 7.97 14.60
C GLY A 71 5.97 7.30 13.30
N LEU A 72 6.33 7.90 12.16
CA LEU A 72 6.07 7.34 10.84
C LEU A 72 6.75 5.98 10.69
N LYS A 73 5.94 4.95 10.49
CA LYS A 73 6.36 3.56 10.36
C LYS A 73 6.35 3.08 8.91
N ARG A 74 5.37 3.59 8.14
CA ARG A 74 5.10 3.10 6.79
C ARG A 74 4.29 4.13 6.01
N VAL A 75 4.52 4.21 4.70
CA VAL A 75 3.69 4.99 3.79
C VAL A 75 2.94 4.04 2.87
N GLN A 76 1.64 4.26 2.69
CA GLN A 76 0.80 3.49 1.78
C GLN A 76 0.08 4.41 0.80
N LEU A 77 0.37 4.24 -0.49
CA LEU A 77 -0.35 4.88 -1.57
C LEU A 77 -1.39 3.90 -2.09
N GLU A 78 -2.66 4.21 -1.96
CA GLU A 78 -3.74 3.28 -2.32
C GLU A 78 -4.70 3.92 -3.32
N ARG A 79 -5.10 3.15 -4.33
CA ARG A 79 -6.13 3.58 -5.25
C ARG A 79 -7.47 3.68 -4.51
N PRO A 80 -8.13 4.87 -4.50
CA PRO A 80 -9.33 5.10 -3.67
C PRO A 80 -10.56 4.30 -4.12
N ARG A 81 -10.56 3.84 -5.37
CA ARG A 81 -11.64 2.98 -5.89
C ARG A 81 -11.26 1.52 -5.72
N HIS A 82 -11.93 0.86 -4.80
CA HIS A 82 -11.78 -0.57 -4.59
C HIS A 82 -12.46 -1.35 -5.73
N GLY A 83 -11.73 -2.28 -6.30
CA GLY A 83 -12.21 -3.12 -7.40
C GLY A 83 -11.06 -3.72 -8.18
N VAL A 84 -11.34 -4.85 -8.81
CA VAL A 84 -10.38 -5.55 -9.68
C VAL A 84 -10.06 -4.68 -10.88
N ASN A 85 -8.81 -4.28 -11.02
CA ASN A 85 -8.34 -3.44 -12.14
C ASN A 85 -6.89 -3.79 -12.54
N PRO A 86 -6.68 -4.91 -13.24
CA PRO A 86 -5.35 -5.30 -13.71
C PRO A 86 -4.64 -4.25 -14.58
N PRO A 87 -5.33 -3.49 -15.46
CA PRO A 87 -4.68 -2.41 -16.21
C PRO A 87 -4.04 -1.34 -15.32
N ALA A 88 -4.74 -0.92 -14.24
CA ALA A 88 -4.18 0.06 -13.32
C ALA A 88 -2.96 -0.49 -12.56
N PHE A 89 -3.00 -1.77 -12.16
CA PHE A 89 -1.81 -2.41 -11.55
C PHE A 89 -0.62 -2.44 -12.51
N ARG A 90 -0.84 -2.81 -13.77
CA ARG A 90 0.22 -2.78 -14.78
C ARG A 90 0.80 -1.38 -14.99
N ALA A 91 -0.02 -0.33 -14.92
CA ALA A 91 0.43 1.05 -15.05
C ALA A 91 1.34 1.44 -13.87
N ILE A 92 0.93 1.13 -12.63
CA ILE A 92 1.75 1.34 -11.43
C ILE A 92 3.06 0.54 -11.51
N SER A 93 2.98 -0.76 -11.79
CA SER A 93 4.15 -1.63 -11.95
C SER A 93 5.13 -1.07 -13.00
N SER A 94 4.62 -0.68 -14.17
CA SER A 94 5.45 -0.09 -15.23
C SER A 94 6.14 1.20 -14.81
N ALA A 95 5.46 2.07 -14.06
CA ALA A 95 6.06 3.31 -13.53
C ALA A 95 7.18 2.99 -12.53
N LEU A 96 6.96 2.05 -11.62
CA LEU A 96 7.98 1.62 -10.66
C LEU A 96 9.16 0.90 -11.34
N HIS A 97 8.91 0.09 -12.37
CA HIS A 97 9.98 -0.48 -13.20
C HIS A 97 10.81 0.61 -13.90
N THR A 98 10.18 1.68 -14.34
CA THR A 98 10.88 2.81 -14.97
C THR A 98 11.74 3.55 -13.95
N ALA A 99 11.22 3.77 -12.74
CA ALA A 99 11.92 4.52 -11.70
C ALA A 99 13.02 3.69 -11.01
N TYR A 100 12.76 2.41 -10.74
CA TYR A 100 13.60 1.56 -9.90
C TYR A 100 14.21 0.34 -10.60
N GLY A 101 13.91 0.13 -11.89
CA GLY A 101 14.36 -1.05 -12.63
C GLY A 101 13.52 -2.29 -12.31
N ARG A 102 14.07 -3.47 -12.62
CA ARG A 102 13.38 -4.74 -12.34
C ARG A 102 13.21 -4.93 -10.82
N PRO A 103 12.07 -5.48 -10.38
CA PRO A 103 11.88 -5.82 -8.98
C PRO A 103 12.90 -6.88 -8.53
N ASP A 104 13.34 -6.77 -7.30
CA ASP A 104 14.26 -7.73 -6.68
C ASP A 104 13.54 -9.04 -6.37
N LYS A 105 12.22 -8.96 -6.12
CA LYS A 105 11.38 -10.13 -5.86
C LYS A 105 9.98 -9.95 -6.44
N ILE A 106 9.42 -11.04 -6.97
CA ILE A 106 8.03 -11.12 -7.45
C ILE A 106 7.36 -12.28 -6.73
N CYS A 107 6.21 -11.99 -6.09
CA CYS A 107 5.40 -12.97 -5.39
C CYS A 107 4.05 -13.07 -6.10
N LEU A 108 3.70 -14.27 -6.52
CA LEU A 108 2.41 -14.58 -7.11
C LEU A 108 1.69 -15.59 -6.21
N THR A 109 0.42 -15.37 -5.94
CA THR A 109 -0.40 -16.37 -5.27
C THR A 109 -0.71 -17.49 -6.28
N PRO A 110 -0.39 -18.75 -5.99
CA PRO A 110 -0.76 -19.85 -6.86
C PRO A 110 -2.28 -19.94 -6.97
N VAL A 111 -2.77 -20.15 -8.18
CA VAL A 111 -4.18 -20.46 -8.43
C VAL A 111 -4.47 -21.81 -7.73
N THR A 112 -5.29 -21.79 -6.68
CA THR A 112 -5.68 -23.03 -6.02
C THR A 112 -6.77 -23.72 -6.83
N PRO A 113 -6.72 -25.07 -6.98
CA PRO A 113 -7.73 -25.83 -7.74
C PRO A 113 -9.13 -25.82 -7.11
N ILE A 114 -9.27 -25.35 -5.90
CA ILE A 114 -10.53 -25.31 -5.15
C ILE A 114 -11.08 -23.88 -5.19
N GLY A 115 -11.64 -23.52 -6.33
CA GLY A 115 -12.70 -22.50 -6.52
C GLY A 115 -12.61 -21.13 -5.86
N GLY A 116 -11.50 -20.74 -5.26
CA GLY A 116 -11.32 -19.44 -4.63
C GLY A 116 -10.21 -18.65 -5.32
N TYR A 117 -10.57 -17.72 -6.18
CA TYR A 117 -9.63 -16.80 -6.77
C TYR A 117 -9.23 -15.73 -5.77
N GLN A 118 -8.14 -15.94 -5.06
CA GLN A 118 -7.34 -14.80 -4.60
C GLN A 118 -6.21 -14.61 -5.61
N ALA A 119 -6.49 -13.89 -6.68
CA ALA A 119 -5.41 -13.41 -7.52
C ALA A 119 -4.70 -12.32 -6.72
N ALA A 120 -3.45 -12.57 -6.34
CA ALA A 120 -2.61 -11.57 -5.69
C ALA A 120 -1.25 -11.57 -6.36
N ALA A 121 -0.70 -10.38 -6.56
CA ALA A 121 0.64 -10.15 -7.05
C ALA A 121 1.32 -9.13 -6.15
N GLN A 122 2.59 -9.34 -5.88
CA GLN A 122 3.44 -8.39 -5.17
C GLN A 122 4.79 -8.32 -5.85
N GLU A 123 5.24 -7.13 -6.13
CA GLU A 123 6.57 -6.82 -6.63
C GLU A 123 7.30 -6.01 -5.57
N LEU A 124 8.56 -6.35 -5.30
CA LEU A 124 9.37 -5.71 -4.27
C LEU A 124 10.67 -5.17 -4.85
N TRP A 125 11.02 -3.97 -4.43
CA TRP A 125 12.30 -3.32 -4.69
C TRP A 125 12.96 -2.97 -3.36
N PHE A 126 14.21 -3.41 -3.17
CA PHE A 126 15.05 -3.01 -2.04
C PHE A 126 15.93 -1.85 -2.49
N ARG A 127 15.78 -0.68 -1.89
CA ARG A 127 16.48 0.55 -2.28
C ARG A 127 17.08 1.24 -1.07
N GLY A 128 18.38 1.01 -0.85
CA GLY A 128 19.08 1.52 0.34
C GLY A 128 18.49 0.93 1.61
N THR A 129 17.92 1.79 2.44
CA THR A 129 17.26 1.41 3.70
C THR A 129 15.77 1.17 3.55
N ASP A 130 15.23 1.27 2.33
CA ASP A 130 13.80 1.23 2.09
C ASP A 130 13.38 0.02 1.25
N VAL A 131 12.16 -0.43 1.49
CA VAL A 131 11.48 -1.43 0.67
C VAL A 131 10.23 -0.83 0.07
N ILE A 132 10.12 -0.93 -1.23
CA ILE A 132 8.94 -0.53 -2.00
C ILE A 132 8.23 -1.80 -2.43
N SER A 133 6.92 -1.88 -2.17
CA SER A 133 6.07 -2.99 -2.60
C SER A 133 4.91 -2.50 -3.42
N ALA A 134 4.77 -2.98 -4.65
CA ALA A 134 3.52 -2.85 -5.40
C ALA A 134 2.65 -4.07 -5.13
N ILE A 135 1.43 -3.88 -4.67
CA ILE A 135 0.54 -4.95 -4.20
C ILE A 135 -0.79 -4.88 -4.94
N TYR A 136 -1.17 -6.00 -5.53
CA TYR A 136 -2.49 -6.23 -6.12
C TYR A 136 -3.18 -7.39 -5.43
N ARG A 137 -4.42 -7.17 -4.99
CA ARG A 137 -5.27 -8.22 -4.39
C ARG A 137 -6.64 -8.18 -5.02
N ASP A 138 -7.14 -9.35 -5.40
CA ASP A 138 -8.54 -9.55 -5.73
C ASP A 138 -9.23 -10.15 -4.49
N THR A 139 -10.11 -9.38 -3.89
CA THR A 139 -10.87 -9.75 -2.68
C THR A 139 -12.36 -9.93 -2.97
N THR A 140 -12.73 -10.13 -4.24
CA THR A 140 -14.13 -10.25 -4.67
C THR A 140 -14.89 -11.33 -3.93
N LEU A 141 -14.26 -12.49 -3.70
CA LEU A 141 -14.89 -13.61 -3.00
C LEU A 141 -15.15 -13.29 -1.53
N GLN A 142 -14.14 -12.73 -0.84
CA GLN A 142 -14.28 -12.29 0.57
C GLN A 142 -15.31 -11.18 0.73
N ALA A 143 -15.36 -10.26 -0.23
CA ALA A 143 -16.38 -9.20 -0.24
C ALA A 143 -17.78 -9.80 -0.39
N PHE A 144 -17.96 -10.77 -1.28
CA PHE A 144 -19.22 -11.47 -1.49
C PHE A 144 -19.64 -12.22 -0.23
N GLU A 145 -18.76 -13.02 0.38
CA GLU A 145 -19.03 -13.75 1.61
C GLU A 145 -19.35 -12.81 2.77
N GLY A 146 -18.57 -11.75 2.95
CA GLY A 146 -18.79 -10.74 4.00
C GLY A 146 -20.12 -10.01 3.87
N CYS A 147 -20.56 -9.70 2.64
CA CYS A 147 -21.84 -9.05 2.39
C CYS A 147 -23.04 -10.01 2.53
N LEU A 148 -22.87 -11.27 2.12
CA LEU A 148 -23.96 -12.24 2.11
C LEU A 148 -24.27 -12.79 3.50
N PHE A 149 -23.24 -13.04 4.32
CA PHE A 149 -23.40 -13.68 5.63
C PHE A 149 -23.45 -12.71 6.81
N GLY A 150 -23.41 -11.39 6.52
CA GLY A 150 -23.50 -10.36 7.56
C GLY A 150 -22.35 -10.39 8.57
N VAL A 151 -21.28 -11.12 8.24
CA VAL A 151 -20.07 -11.11 9.06
C VAL A 151 -19.50 -9.71 8.97
N ALA A 152 -19.28 -9.05 10.10
CA ALA A 152 -18.65 -7.73 10.19
C ALA A 152 -17.17 -7.80 9.80
N SER A 153 -16.87 -8.40 8.65
CA SER A 153 -15.60 -8.33 8.00
C SER A 153 -15.56 -7.00 7.25
N GLY A 154 -14.53 -6.18 7.44
CA GLY A 154 -14.36 -4.94 6.69
C GLY A 154 -14.22 -5.11 5.17
N TYR A 155 -14.47 -6.31 4.66
CA TYR A 155 -14.36 -6.67 3.24
C TYR A 155 -15.65 -6.50 2.44
N CYS A 156 -16.81 -6.28 3.07
CA CYS A 156 -18.05 -6.03 2.32
C CYS A 156 -17.89 -4.78 1.45
N GLY A 157 -17.96 -4.94 0.13
CA GLY A 157 -17.74 -3.87 -0.85
C GLY A 157 -16.28 -3.66 -1.26
N LEU A 158 -15.31 -4.29 -0.61
CA LEU A 158 -13.89 -4.23 -0.95
C LEU A 158 -13.52 -5.36 -1.90
N THR A 159 -13.81 -5.21 -3.19
CA THR A 159 -13.62 -6.28 -4.20
C THR A 159 -12.22 -6.37 -4.77
N GLY A 160 -11.35 -5.42 -4.47
CA GLY A 160 -9.95 -5.45 -4.89
C GLY A 160 -9.17 -4.29 -4.29
N GLN A 161 -7.90 -4.52 -4.02
CA GLN A 161 -6.97 -3.50 -3.54
C GLN A 161 -5.79 -3.37 -4.48
N LEU A 162 -5.37 -2.14 -4.68
CA LEU A 162 -4.25 -1.74 -5.50
C LEU A 162 -3.48 -0.67 -4.76
N LEU A 163 -2.30 -1.02 -4.28
CA LEU A 163 -1.52 -0.12 -3.45
C LEU A 163 -0.01 -0.26 -3.67
N VAL A 164 0.70 0.81 -3.35
CA VAL A 164 2.15 0.81 -3.17
C VAL A 164 2.43 1.05 -1.70
N ARG A 165 3.29 0.25 -1.11
CA ARG A 165 3.71 0.38 0.28
C ARG A 165 5.20 0.63 0.34
N ILE A 166 5.60 1.56 1.19
CA ILE A 166 6.99 1.88 1.45
C ILE A 166 7.24 1.72 2.95
N SER A 167 8.33 1.06 3.31
CA SER A 167 8.72 0.87 4.70
C SER A 167 10.24 0.77 4.83
N PRO A 168 10.81 1.02 6.02
CA PRO A 168 12.21 0.73 6.26
C PRO A 168 12.51 -0.76 6.14
N ALA A 169 13.68 -1.11 5.60
CA ALA A 169 14.09 -2.50 5.36
C ALA A 169 14.31 -3.29 6.65
N ASP A 170 14.82 -2.64 7.68
CA ASP A 170 15.06 -3.21 9.02
C ASP A 170 13.78 -3.41 9.85
N GLY A 171 12.69 -2.76 9.46
CA GLY A 171 11.34 -2.98 10.04
C GLY A 171 10.60 -4.19 9.45
N ILE A 172 11.17 -4.90 8.48
CA ILE A 172 10.59 -6.12 7.93
C ILE A 172 10.92 -7.27 8.88
N ALA A 173 10.15 -7.39 9.93
CA ALA A 173 10.19 -8.53 10.84
C ALA A 173 9.52 -9.80 10.25
N GLU A 174 9.13 -9.80 8.98
CA GLU A 174 8.52 -10.94 8.32
C GLU A 174 9.60 -11.82 7.69
N PRO A 175 9.67 -13.10 8.06
CA PRO A 175 10.64 -14.05 7.50
C PRO A 175 10.42 -14.32 6.01
N ASP A 176 9.26 -13.96 5.46
CA ASP A 176 8.95 -14.02 4.03
C ASP A 176 8.39 -12.69 3.54
N PRO A 177 9.15 -11.93 2.71
CA PRO A 177 8.65 -10.70 2.11
C PRO A 177 7.45 -10.92 1.17
N CYS A 178 7.14 -12.15 0.79
CA CYS A 178 5.93 -12.53 0.06
C CYS A 178 4.76 -12.79 1.02
N SER A 179 4.41 -11.81 1.85
CA SER A 179 3.37 -11.93 2.89
C SER A 179 1.97 -12.35 2.38
N LEU A 180 1.77 -12.33 1.07
CA LEU A 180 0.52 -12.78 0.43
C LEU A 180 0.39 -14.30 0.33
N THR A 181 1.49 -15.04 0.54
CA THR A 181 1.50 -16.50 0.39
C THR A 181 1.41 -17.26 1.71
N SER A 182 1.58 -16.59 2.85
CA SER A 182 1.79 -17.26 4.14
C SER A 182 0.55 -17.37 5.05
N ARG A 183 -0.64 -16.93 4.66
CA ARG A 183 -1.85 -17.26 5.40
C ARG A 183 -2.42 -18.60 4.95
N ARG A 184 -1.73 -19.66 5.36
CA ARG A 184 -2.36 -20.97 5.58
C ARG A 184 -2.81 -21.01 7.04
N GLY A 185 -4.07 -20.99 7.25
CA GLY A 185 -4.69 -21.24 8.52
C GLY A 185 -6.09 -21.73 8.25
#